data_5493718093ed3fa73b4c930393929ad4
#
_entry.id   5493718093ed3fa73b4c930393929ad4
#
_cell.length_a   1.000
_cell.length_b   1.000
_cell.length_c   1.000
_cell.angle_alpha   90.00
_cell.angle_beta   90.00
_cell.angle_gamma   90.00
#
_symmetry.space_group_name_H-M   'P 1'
#
loop_
_entity.id
_entity.type
_entity.pdbx_description
1 polymer ?
#
loop_
_entity_poly.entity_id
_entity_poly.type
_entity_poly.pdbx_seq_one_letter_code
_entity_poly.pdbx_strand_id
1 'polypeptide(L)'
;QITGSIQAVQDAIIQKDHRLSKAMVHCGSLHVTMLVMHLSSEEEISIAVDALSDSKDFVEDLLKGKTVDLSFQGIDHFKNEVGFVKLAENDHTTILTEIAETIKKLFQEKGISAGEERAFKPHLTFMKLSKSTQLRKQVKKIDSSLYEDFKSRYFGVEILHRLDLCSMLKKKQPNGYYYCESSVVLGEKHAAEPDDAELVSLSKRLVENAVLKAVQQYLEETQNKNRQTDGSPVKTEEAASGTKNESDNDNS
;
A
#
# COMPACT_ATOMS: atom_id res chain seq x y z
N GLN A 1 -7.73 -14.79 -14.54
CA GLN A 1 -8.89 -14.94 -15.44
C GLN A 1 -9.63 -13.61 -15.63
N ILE A 2 -9.99 -12.89 -14.55
CA ILE A 2 -10.72 -11.60 -14.60
C ILE A 2 -9.94 -10.54 -15.38
N THR A 3 -8.66 -10.41 -15.11
CA THR A 3 -7.75 -9.43 -15.77
C THR A 3 -7.73 -9.62 -17.29
N GLY A 4 -7.59 -10.86 -17.78
CA GLY A 4 -7.59 -11.16 -19.20
C GLY A 4 -8.94 -10.86 -19.87
N SER A 5 -10.05 -11.12 -19.17
CA SER A 5 -11.38 -10.80 -19.66
C SER A 5 -11.64 -9.30 -19.74
N ILE A 6 -11.14 -8.53 -18.77
CA ILE A 6 -11.22 -7.06 -18.80
C ILE A 6 -10.35 -6.50 -19.92
N GLN A 7 -9.13 -7.01 -20.09
CA GLN A 7 -8.27 -6.60 -21.20
C GLN A 7 -8.93 -6.80 -22.57
N ALA A 8 -9.63 -7.90 -22.76
CA ALA A 8 -10.36 -8.16 -24.00
C ALA A 8 -11.47 -7.12 -24.25
N VAL A 9 -12.18 -6.71 -23.22
CA VAL A 9 -13.19 -5.62 -23.30
C VAL A 9 -12.53 -4.29 -23.64
N GLN A 10 -11.44 -3.94 -22.97
CA GLN A 10 -10.70 -2.72 -23.23
C GLN A 10 -10.19 -2.67 -24.67
N ASP A 11 -9.61 -3.74 -25.18
CA ASP A 11 -9.12 -3.84 -26.56
C ASP A 11 -10.25 -3.69 -27.57
N ALA A 12 -11.38 -4.32 -27.34
CA ALA A 12 -12.55 -4.20 -28.22
C ALA A 12 -13.10 -2.75 -28.27
N ILE A 13 -13.14 -2.06 -27.14
CA ILE A 13 -13.56 -0.65 -27.07
C ILE A 13 -12.56 0.24 -27.81
N ILE A 14 -11.26 0.05 -27.62
CA ILE A 14 -10.20 0.82 -28.27
C ILE A 14 -10.24 0.62 -29.80
N GLN A 15 -10.54 -0.57 -30.27
CA GLN A 15 -10.70 -0.83 -31.70
C GLN A 15 -11.84 -0.01 -32.33
N LYS A 16 -12.93 0.20 -31.59
CA LYS A 16 -14.08 1.01 -32.03
C LYS A 16 -13.84 2.50 -31.89
N ASP A 17 -13.13 2.94 -30.85
CA ASP A 17 -12.76 4.33 -30.61
C ASP A 17 -11.36 4.44 -29.97
N HIS A 18 -10.36 4.71 -30.79
CA HIS A 18 -8.97 4.82 -30.36
C HIS A 18 -8.69 5.90 -29.32
N ARG A 19 -9.53 6.94 -29.24
CA ARG A 19 -9.38 8.02 -28.26
C ARG A 19 -9.50 7.49 -26.83
N LEU A 20 -10.31 6.46 -26.61
CA LEU A 20 -10.57 5.87 -25.30
C LEU A 20 -9.39 5.06 -24.75
N SER A 21 -8.32 4.84 -25.50
CA SER A 21 -7.09 4.22 -24.98
C SER A 21 -6.55 4.94 -23.73
N LYS A 22 -6.69 6.26 -23.69
CA LYS A 22 -6.25 7.11 -22.57
C LYS A 22 -7.17 7.02 -21.35
N ALA A 23 -8.37 6.45 -21.50
CA ALA A 23 -9.33 6.25 -20.42
C ALA A 23 -9.17 4.91 -19.72
N MET A 24 -8.45 3.95 -20.28
CA MET A 24 -8.34 2.60 -19.76
C MET A 24 -7.53 2.54 -18.46
N VAL A 25 -8.06 1.77 -17.50
CA VAL A 25 -7.36 1.46 -16.27
C VAL A 25 -6.36 0.34 -16.55
N HIS A 26 -5.11 0.54 -16.16
CA HIS A 26 -4.07 -0.49 -16.28
C HIS A 26 -4.44 -1.73 -15.47
N CYS A 27 -4.26 -2.92 -16.02
CA CYS A 27 -4.65 -4.17 -15.38
C CYS A 27 -4.04 -4.36 -13.98
N GLY A 28 -2.82 -3.90 -13.77
CA GLY A 28 -2.18 -3.92 -12.45
C GLY A 28 -2.80 -2.98 -11.41
N SER A 29 -3.63 -2.01 -11.83
CA SER A 29 -4.33 -1.07 -10.96
C SER A 29 -5.79 -1.48 -10.65
N LEU A 30 -6.26 -2.58 -11.19
CA LEU A 30 -7.64 -3.04 -10.97
C LEU A 30 -7.87 -3.35 -9.49
N HIS A 31 -8.96 -2.81 -8.94
CA HIS A 31 -9.31 -2.97 -7.53
C HIS A 31 -10.79 -2.68 -7.29
N VAL A 32 -11.28 -3.16 -6.17
CA VAL A 32 -12.58 -2.76 -5.61
C VAL A 32 -12.32 -1.79 -4.47
N THR A 33 -12.85 -0.58 -4.57
CA THR A 33 -12.74 0.43 -3.50
C THR A 33 -13.71 0.11 -2.38
N MET A 34 -13.19 -0.05 -1.16
CA MET A 34 -14.00 -0.27 0.04
C MET A 34 -14.33 1.04 0.74
N LEU A 35 -13.37 1.95 0.81
CA LEU A 35 -13.47 3.21 1.53
C LEU A 35 -12.49 4.21 0.92
N VAL A 36 -12.89 5.48 0.85
CA VAL A 36 -12.01 6.60 0.50
C VAL A 36 -11.91 7.53 1.69
N MET A 37 -10.70 8.01 1.99
CA MET A 37 -10.45 8.93 3.07
C MET A 37 -9.44 9.99 2.67
N HIS A 38 -9.47 11.12 3.35
CA HIS A 38 -8.47 12.17 3.20
C HIS A 38 -7.53 12.14 4.39
N LEU A 39 -6.23 11.92 4.12
CA LEU A 39 -5.17 11.91 5.11
C LEU A 39 -4.18 13.03 4.76
N SER A 40 -4.11 14.05 5.60
CA SER A 40 -3.36 15.28 5.32
C SER A 40 -1.96 15.29 5.91
N SER A 41 -1.62 14.33 6.77
CA SER A 41 -0.35 14.25 7.46
C SER A 41 0.12 12.81 7.66
N GLU A 42 1.42 12.63 7.89
CA GLU A 42 1.98 11.31 8.24
C GLU A 42 1.40 10.76 9.56
N GLU A 43 1.00 11.63 10.48
CA GLU A 43 0.32 11.24 11.71
C GLU A 43 -1.05 10.62 11.41
N GLU A 44 -1.85 11.25 10.55
CA GLU A 44 -3.14 10.69 10.11
C GLU A 44 -2.96 9.38 9.34
N ILE A 45 -1.90 9.25 8.52
CA ILE A 45 -1.56 7.99 7.85
C ILE A 45 -1.25 6.90 8.89
N SER A 46 -0.47 7.21 9.92
CA SER A 46 -0.17 6.26 11.01
C SER A 46 -1.42 5.81 11.74
N ILE A 47 -2.33 6.74 12.06
CA ILE A 47 -3.62 6.41 12.70
C ILE A 47 -4.46 5.51 11.77
N ALA A 48 -4.47 5.77 10.47
CA ALA A 48 -5.19 4.95 9.50
C ALA A 48 -4.59 3.54 9.37
N VAL A 49 -3.27 3.40 9.42
CA VAL A 49 -2.57 2.11 9.44
C VAL A 49 -2.98 1.30 10.67
N ASP A 50 -2.99 1.92 11.85
CA ASP A 50 -3.41 1.29 13.08
C ASP A 50 -4.89 0.88 13.04
N ALA A 51 -5.75 1.75 12.49
CA ALA A 51 -7.17 1.46 12.32
C ALA A 51 -7.41 0.27 11.39
N LEU A 52 -6.65 0.17 10.30
CA LEU A 52 -6.73 -0.97 9.40
C LEU A 52 -6.28 -2.26 10.10
N SER A 53 -5.19 -2.22 10.84
CA SER A 53 -4.71 -3.36 11.63
C SER A 53 -5.75 -3.83 12.64
N ASP A 54 -6.33 -2.91 13.40
CA ASP A 54 -7.38 -3.21 14.39
C ASP A 54 -8.65 -3.76 13.73
N SER A 55 -8.91 -3.42 12.48
CA SER A 55 -10.09 -3.92 11.75
C SER A 55 -10.04 -5.41 11.47
N LYS A 56 -8.86 -6.04 11.49
CA LYS A 56 -8.69 -7.45 11.13
C LYS A 56 -9.59 -8.37 11.95
N ASP A 57 -9.56 -8.25 13.26
CA ASP A 57 -10.33 -9.11 14.14
C ASP A 57 -11.84 -8.95 13.92
N PHE A 58 -12.31 -7.72 13.72
CA PHE A 58 -13.73 -7.45 13.43
C PHE A 58 -14.16 -8.03 12.09
N VAL A 59 -13.30 -7.95 11.07
CA VAL A 59 -13.59 -8.53 9.75
C VAL A 59 -13.56 -10.06 9.82
N GLU A 60 -12.61 -10.65 10.50
CA GLU A 60 -12.53 -12.10 10.73
C GLU A 60 -13.79 -12.63 11.47
N ASP A 61 -14.29 -11.88 12.45
CA ASP A 61 -15.53 -12.20 13.15
C ASP A 61 -16.76 -12.17 12.22
N LEU A 62 -16.80 -11.21 11.27
CA LEU A 62 -17.85 -11.17 10.25
C LEU A 62 -17.76 -12.36 9.28
N LEU A 63 -16.55 -12.77 8.94
CA LEU A 63 -16.31 -13.89 8.04
C LEU A 63 -16.68 -15.24 8.66
N LYS A 64 -16.56 -15.39 9.98
CA LYS A 64 -16.87 -16.64 10.72
C LYS A 64 -16.19 -17.87 10.12
N GLY A 65 -14.95 -17.70 9.67
CA GLY A 65 -14.17 -18.76 9.02
C GLY A 65 -14.61 -19.13 7.59
N LYS A 66 -15.53 -18.37 7.00
CA LYS A 66 -15.99 -18.55 5.62
C LYS A 66 -15.23 -17.65 4.67
N THR A 67 -15.17 -18.00 3.39
CA THR A 67 -14.67 -17.15 2.33
C THR A 67 -15.76 -16.23 1.80
N VAL A 68 -15.34 -15.08 1.29
CA VAL A 68 -16.20 -14.17 0.51
C VAL A 68 -15.77 -14.24 -0.93
N ASP A 69 -16.60 -14.90 -1.74
CA ASP A 69 -16.35 -15.17 -3.15
C ASP A 69 -17.08 -14.11 -3.97
N LEU A 70 -16.34 -13.17 -4.52
CA LEU A 70 -16.87 -12.06 -5.29
C LEU A 70 -17.01 -12.46 -6.74
N SER A 71 -18.24 -12.58 -7.22
CA SER A 71 -18.55 -12.90 -8.61
C SER A 71 -18.70 -11.64 -9.43
N PHE A 72 -17.87 -11.50 -10.46
CA PHE A 72 -17.85 -10.34 -11.35
C PHE A 72 -18.62 -10.66 -12.62
N GLN A 73 -19.74 -9.96 -12.83
CA GLN A 73 -20.62 -10.18 -13.96
C GLN A 73 -21.32 -8.90 -14.41
N GLY A 74 -21.25 -8.68 -15.71
CA GLY A 74 -21.91 -7.57 -16.38
C GLY A 74 -21.13 -6.25 -16.27
N ILE A 75 -21.43 -5.36 -17.19
CA ILE A 75 -20.85 -4.00 -17.26
C ILE A 75 -21.94 -2.99 -17.02
N ASP A 76 -21.60 -1.95 -16.28
CA ASP A 76 -22.42 -0.77 -16.07
C ASP A 76 -21.54 0.47 -16.07
N HIS A 77 -22.14 1.61 -15.86
CA HIS A 77 -21.44 2.90 -15.86
C HIS A 77 -21.98 3.86 -14.82
N PHE A 78 -21.13 4.82 -14.41
CA PHE A 78 -21.55 6.03 -13.70
C PHE A 78 -21.59 7.19 -14.69
N LYS A 79 -22.79 7.75 -14.93
CA LYS A 79 -23.02 8.93 -15.78
C LYS A 79 -22.42 8.85 -17.19
N ASN A 80 -22.19 7.67 -17.72
CA ASN A 80 -21.42 7.46 -18.96
C ASN A 80 -20.02 8.07 -18.97
N GLU A 81 -19.41 8.22 -17.81
CA GLU A 81 -18.03 8.74 -17.65
C GLU A 81 -17.07 7.72 -17.07
N VAL A 82 -17.59 6.72 -16.37
CA VAL A 82 -16.86 5.62 -15.76
C VAL A 82 -17.53 4.32 -16.15
N GLY A 83 -16.77 3.40 -16.75
CA GLY A 83 -17.19 2.05 -17.05
C GLY A 83 -16.61 1.06 -16.04
N PHE A 84 -17.44 0.16 -15.53
CA PHE A 84 -17.02 -0.81 -14.52
C PHE A 84 -17.71 -2.16 -14.69
N VAL A 85 -17.06 -3.19 -14.15
CA VAL A 85 -17.64 -4.52 -13.99
C VAL A 85 -18.42 -4.56 -12.68
N LYS A 86 -19.63 -5.08 -12.74
CA LYS A 86 -20.49 -5.27 -11.56
C LYS A 86 -20.11 -6.51 -10.77
N LEU A 87 -20.40 -6.47 -9.47
CA LEU A 87 -20.44 -7.66 -8.65
C LEU A 87 -21.86 -8.20 -8.60
N ALA A 88 -22.01 -9.52 -8.62
CA ALA A 88 -23.31 -10.15 -8.45
C ALA A 88 -23.86 -9.85 -7.04
N GLU A 89 -25.15 -9.51 -6.99
CA GLU A 89 -25.84 -9.28 -5.72
C GLU A 89 -26.20 -10.62 -5.09
N ASN A 90 -25.54 -10.97 -3.99
CA ASN A 90 -25.73 -12.21 -3.25
C ASN A 90 -25.27 -12.05 -1.79
N ASP A 91 -25.27 -13.14 -1.02
CA ASP A 91 -24.82 -13.12 0.38
C ASP A 91 -23.37 -12.65 0.54
N HIS A 92 -22.50 -12.96 -0.42
CA HIS A 92 -21.08 -12.52 -0.39
C HIS A 92 -20.94 -11.00 -0.53
N THR A 93 -21.71 -10.38 -1.39
CA THR A 93 -21.71 -8.91 -1.51
C THR A 93 -22.38 -8.23 -0.34
N THR A 94 -23.35 -8.89 0.32
CA THR A 94 -23.92 -8.43 1.59
C THR A 94 -22.85 -8.39 2.67
N ILE A 95 -22.07 -9.46 2.83
CA ILE A 95 -20.94 -9.51 3.79
C ILE A 95 -19.89 -8.45 3.43
N LEU A 96 -19.57 -8.27 2.15
CA LEU A 96 -18.64 -7.22 1.72
C LEU A 96 -19.13 -5.83 2.13
N THR A 97 -20.41 -5.57 2.03
CA THR A 97 -21.03 -4.30 2.46
C THR A 97 -20.91 -4.12 3.98
N GLU A 98 -21.17 -5.17 4.76
CA GLU A 98 -21.00 -5.14 6.22
C GLU A 98 -19.54 -4.87 6.61
N ILE A 99 -18.58 -5.46 5.91
CA ILE A 99 -17.14 -5.19 6.09
C ILE A 99 -16.84 -3.73 5.80
N ALA A 100 -17.32 -3.17 4.69
CA ALA A 100 -17.10 -1.76 4.34
C ALA A 100 -17.65 -0.80 5.40
N GLU A 101 -18.85 -1.05 5.90
CA GLU A 101 -19.48 -0.24 6.96
C GLU A 101 -18.73 -0.38 8.30
N THR A 102 -18.27 -1.57 8.64
CA THR A 102 -17.48 -1.81 9.84
C THR A 102 -16.16 -1.05 9.81
N ILE A 103 -15.43 -1.13 8.70
CA ILE A 103 -14.17 -0.41 8.52
C ILE A 103 -14.41 1.09 8.58
N LYS A 104 -15.43 1.61 7.90
CA LYS A 104 -15.80 3.02 7.93
C LYS A 104 -16.02 3.52 9.35
N LYS A 105 -16.78 2.79 10.17
CA LYS A 105 -17.00 3.10 11.58
C LYS A 105 -15.70 3.17 12.37
N LEU A 106 -14.83 2.15 12.23
CA LEU A 106 -13.58 2.08 12.98
C LEU A 106 -12.65 3.27 12.64
N PHE A 107 -12.56 3.66 11.37
CA PHE A 107 -11.78 4.83 10.97
C PHE A 107 -12.37 6.12 11.52
N GLN A 108 -13.70 6.28 11.47
CA GLN A 108 -14.39 7.45 12.03
C GLN A 108 -14.21 7.56 13.55
N GLU A 109 -14.27 6.46 14.28
CA GLU A 109 -14.03 6.40 15.74
C GLU A 109 -12.62 6.85 16.11
N LYS A 110 -11.64 6.63 15.23
CA LYS A 110 -10.27 7.12 15.39
C LYS A 110 -10.06 8.57 14.89
N GLY A 111 -11.14 9.26 14.52
CA GLY A 111 -11.11 10.66 14.13
C GLY A 111 -10.72 10.91 12.66
N ILE A 112 -10.69 9.85 11.83
CA ILE A 112 -10.42 9.99 10.40
C ILE A 112 -11.72 10.30 9.66
N SER A 113 -11.69 11.35 8.82
CA SER A 113 -12.78 11.64 7.90
C SER A 113 -12.78 10.62 6.77
N ALA A 114 -13.64 9.63 6.90
CA ALA A 114 -13.68 8.48 6.01
C ALA A 114 -15.08 8.26 5.44
N GLY A 115 -15.10 7.91 4.17
CA GLY A 115 -16.31 7.54 3.45
C GLY A 115 -17.15 8.72 2.96
N GLU A 116 -18.14 8.38 2.17
CA GLU A 116 -19.16 9.28 1.67
C GLU A 116 -20.50 8.97 2.36
N GLU A 117 -21.45 9.89 2.32
CA GLU A 117 -22.82 9.65 2.79
C GLU A 117 -23.60 8.65 1.92
N ARG A 118 -23.09 8.41 0.70
CA ARG A 118 -23.72 7.48 -0.23
C ARG A 118 -23.57 6.03 0.23
N ALA A 119 -24.56 5.20 -0.10
CA ALA A 119 -24.50 3.78 0.10
C ALA A 119 -23.28 3.15 -0.65
N PHE A 120 -22.64 2.21 0.01
CA PHE A 120 -21.55 1.43 -0.60
C PHE A 120 -22.05 0.68 -1.82
N LYS A 121 -21.39 0.90 -2.97
CA LYS A 121 -21.67 0.21 -4.22
C LYS A 121 -20.37 -0.37 -4.79
N PRO A 122 -20.06 -1.65 -4.52
CA PRO A 122 -18.84 -2.25 -4.99
C PRO A 122 -18.82 -2.37 -6.52
N HIS A 123 -17.69 -2.02 -7.11
CA HIS A 123 -17.49 -2.07 -8.56
C HIS A 123 -16.01 -2.17 -8.91
N LEU A 124 -15.72 -2.71 -10.09
CA LEU A 124 -14.37 -2.85 -10.61
C LEU A 124 -14.23 -1.95 -11.85
N THR A 125 -13.66 -0.78 -11.67
CA THR A 125 -13.51 0.20 -12.75
C THR A 125 -12.42 -0.23 -13.74
N PHE A 126 -12.76 -0.28 -15.02
CA PHE A 126 -11.81 -0.57 -16.11
C PHE A 126 -11.60 0.60 -17.08
N MET A 127 -12.47 1.60 -17.05
CA MET A 127 -12.44 2.76 -17.93
C MET A 127 -12.95 4.01 -17.21
N LYS A 128 -12.23 5.13 -17.35
CA LYS A 128 -12.58 6.37 -16.67
C LYS A 128 -12.10 7.59 -17.47
N LEU A 129 -13.01 8.45 -17.91
CA LEU A 129 -12.68 9.64 -18.70
C LEU A 129 -11.78 10.64 -17.95
N SER A 130 -11.92 10.71 -16.62
CA SER A 130 -11.13 11.62 -15.79
C SER A 130 -9.64 11.29 -15.71
N LYS A 131 -9.21 10.15 -16.24
CA LYS A 131 -7.77 9.82 -16.34
C LYS A 131 -6.98 10.74 -17.25
N SER A 132 -7.66 11.38 -18.21
CA SER A 132 -7.04 12.32 -19.14
C SER A 132 -7.90 13.58 -19.29
N THR A 133 -7.36 14.69 -18.82
CA THR A 133 -8.00 15.99 -18.96
C THR A 133 -8.16 16.38 -20.43
N GLN A 134 -7.21 15.99 -21.28
CA GLN A 134 -7.26 16.20 -22.72
C GLN A 134 -8.39 15.39 -23.36
N LEU A 135 -8.55 14.11 -22.96
CA LEU A 135 -9.64 13.28 -23.44
C LEU A 135 -11.01 13.83 -23.03
N ARG A 136 -11.16 14.30 -21.80
CA ARG A 136 -12.44 14.92 -21.33
C ARG A 136 -12.87 16.15 -22.13
N LYS A 137 -11.95 16.85 -22.78
CA LYS A 137 -12.28 17.96 -23.69
C LYS A 137 -12.88 17.45 -25.01
N GLN A 138 -12.47 16.29 -25.47
CA GLN A 138 -12.89 15.68 -26.73
C GLN A 138 -14.12 14.78 -26.55
N VAL A 139 -14.15 13.99 -25.49
CA VAL A 139 -15.20 13.01 -25.20
C VAL A 139 -15.88 13.38 -23.88
N LYS A 140 -17.13 13.79 -23.96
CA LYS A 140 -17.91 14.17 -22.76
C LYS A 140 -18.61 12.97 -22.12
N LYS A 141 -19.00 12.00 -22.94
CA LYS A 141 -19.70 10.79 -22.53
C LYS A 141 -19.18 9.62 -23.33
N ILE A 142 -19.11 8.46 -22.69
CA ILE A 142 -18.78 7.18 -23.32
C ILE A 142 -20.06 6.64 -23.93
N ASP A 143 -20.01 6.27 -25.20
CA ASP A 143 -21.12 5.58 -25.85
C ASP A 143 -21.19 4.14 -25.35
N SER A 144 -22.29 3.79 -24.70
CA SER A 144 -22.51 2.42 -24.14
C SER A 144 -22.58 1.33 -25.21
N SER A 145 -22.86 1.70 -26.45
CA SER A 145 -22.86 0.75 -27.57
C SER A 145 -21.47 0.15 -27.83
N LEU A 146 -20.41 0.82 -27.40
CA LEU A 146 -19.02 0.34 -27.55
C LEU A 146 -18.75 -0.97 -26.80
N TYR A 147 -19.48 -1.23 -25.71
CA TYR A 147 -19.34 -2.43 -24.89
C TYR A 147 -20.64 -3.25 -24.74
N GLU A 148 -21.62 -3.01 -25.60
CA GLU A 148 -22.91 -3.71 -25.55
C GLU A 148 -22.76 -5.24 -25.64
N ASP A 149 -21.82 -5.73 -26.45
CA ASP A 149 -21.54 -7.15 -26.60
C ASP A 149 -21.05 -7.83 -25.30
N PHE A 150 -20.55 -7.04 -24.36
CA PHE A 150 -20.01 -7.51 -23.07
C PHE A 150 -20.91 -7.19 -21.88
N LYS A 151 -22.07 -6.57 -22.10
CA LYS A 151 -22.94 -6.04 -21.05
C LYS A 151 -23.37 -7.06 -20.01
N SER A 152 -23.54 -8.30 -20.42
CA SER A 152 -23.94 -9.42 -19.56
C SER A 152 -22.83 -10.45 -19.33
N ARG A 153 -21.59 -10.13 -19.74
CA ARG A 153 -20.47 -11.07 -19.67
C ARG A 153 -20.15 -11.44 -18.24
N TYR A 154 -19.85 -12.73 -18.03
CA TYR A 154 -19.25 -13.23 -16.80
C TYR A 154 -17.72 -13.11 -16.88
N PHE A 155 -17.11 -12.50 -15.87
CA PHE A 155 -15.67 -12.25 -15.84
C PHE A 155 -14.90 -13.21 -14.94
N GLY A 156 -15.54 -13.77 -13.92
CA GLY A 156 -14.94 -14.73 -13.00
C GLY A 156 -15.27 -14.44 -11.54
N VAL A 157 -14.65 -15.20 -10.66
CA VAL A 157 -14.75 -15.06 -9.21
C VAL A 157 -13.38 -14.72 -8.64
N GLU A 158 -13.34 -13.83 -7.66
CA GLU A 158 -12.17 -13.53 -6.84
C GLU A 158 -12.54 -13.67 -5.38
N ILE A 159 -11.67 -14.32 -4.60
CA ILE A 159 -11.87 -14.49 -3.17
C ILE A 159 -11.29 -13.26 -2.45
N LEU A 160 -12.05 -12.66 -1.54
CA LEU A 160 -11.56 -11.61 -0.67
C LEU A 160 -10.52 -12.18 0.29
N HIS A 161 -9.27 -11.78 0.14
CA HIS A 161 -8.16 -12.28 0.94
C HIS A 161 -7.31 -11.17 1.56
N ARG A 162 -7.46 -9.93 1.10
CA ARG A 162 -6.62 -8.82 1.53
C ARG A 162 -7.35 -7.48 1.45
N LEU A 163 -7.10 -6.63 2.44
CA LEU A 163 -7.48 -5.23 2.45
C LEU A 163 -6.21 -4.37 2.47
N ASP A 164 -6.11 -3.45 1.54
CA ASP A 164 -4.95 -2.58 1.37
C ASP A 164 -5.32 -1.13 1.63
N LEU A 165 -4.51 -0.43 2.43
CA LEU A 165 -4.53 1.02 2.53
C LEU A 165 -3.55 1.57 1.50
N CYS A 166 -4.08 2.21 0.46
CA CYS A 166 -3.30 2.67 -0.69
C CYS A 166 -3.26 4.18 -0.78
N SER A 167 -2.10 4.71 -1.15
CA SER A 167 -1.95 6.12 -1.50
C SER A 167 -2.35 6.36 -2.95
N MET A 168 -3.19 7.38 -3.17
CA MET A 168 -3.53 7.85 -4.52
C MET A 168 -2.50 8.84 -5.08
N LEU A 169 -1.60 9.38 -4.25
CA LEU A 169 -0.66 10.44 -4.59
C LEU A 169 0.77 9.93 -4.80
N LYS A 170 1.18 8.91 -4.04
CA LYS A 170 2.52 8.33 -4.13
C LYS A 170 2.67 7.54 -5.44
N LYS A 171 3.92 7.43 -5.90
CA LYS A 171 4.25 6.70 -7.12
C LYS A 171 3.78 5.25 -7.04
N LYS A 172 3.10 4.79 -8.09
CA LYS A 172 2.68 3.39 -8.24
C LYS A 172 3.86 2.43 -8.26
N GLN A 173 3.59 1.19 -7.86
CA GLN A 173 4.55 0.10 -7.93
C GLN A 173 4.88 -0.26 -9.40
N PRO A 174 5.99 -0.96 -9.66
CA PRO A 174 6.37 -1.40 -11.01
C PRO A 174 5.31 -2.24 -11.73
N ASN A 175 4.52 -3.02 -10.99
CA ASN A 175 3.41 -3.82 -11.52
C ASN A 175 2.16 -2.99 -11.88
N GLY A 176 2.18 -1.68 -11.64
CA GLY A 176 1.08 -0.76 -11.90
C GLY A 176 0.10 -0.60 -10.74
N TYR A 177 0.24 -1.36 -9.65
CA TYR A 177 -0.60 -1.22 -8.47
C TYR A 177 -0.26 0.05 -7.67
N TYR A 178 -1.19 0.51 -6.84
CA TYR A 178 -0.98 1.65 -5.97
C TYR A 178 0.12 1.41 -4.95
N TYR A 179 0.76 2.48 -4.50
CA TYR A 179 1.61 2.42 -3.32
C TYR A 179 0.78 2.01 -2.11
N CYS A 180 1.18 0.94 -1.44
CA CYS A 180 0.47 0.38 -0.30
C CYS A 180 1.15 0.83 0.99
N GLU A 181 0.43 1.58 1.82
CA GLU A 181 0.90 2.01 3.14
C GLU A 181 0.85 0.85 4.13
N SER A 182 -0.19 0.02 4.05
CA SER A 182 -0.39 -1.15 4.90
C SER A 182 -1.38 -2.11 4.27
N SER A 183 -1.28 -3.37 4.65
CA SER A 183 -2.17 -4.44 4.22
C SER A 183 -2.57 -5.32 5.39
N VAL A 184 -3.81 -5.84 5.32
CA VAL A 184 -4.31 -6.87 6.23
C VAL A 184 -4.71 -8.07 5.40
N VAL A 185 -4.15 -9.23 5.71
CA VAL A 185 -4.50 -10.51 5.08
C VAL A 185 -5.63 -11.16 5.86
N LEU A 186 -6.67 -11.61 5.15
CA LEU A 186 -7.88 -12.20 5.70
C LEU A 186 -7.93 -13.69 5.39
N GLY A 187 -8.57 -14.48 6.28
CA GLY A 187 -8.81 -15.90 6.05
C GLY A 187 -7.57 -16.77 6.15
N GLU A 188 -6.43 -16.25 6.60
CA GLU A 188 -5.39 -17.09 7.14
C GLU A 188 -5.98 -17.79 8.36
N LYS A 189 -6.31 -19.08 8.19
CA LYS A 189 -6.47 -19.93 9.36
C LYS A 189 -5.19 -19.73 10.15
N HIS A 190 -5.29 -19.27 11.40
CA HIS A 190 -4.21 -19.45 12.34
C HIS A 190 -3.80 -20.90 12.19
N ALA A 191 -2.62 -21.16 11.59
CA ALA A 191 -1.93 -22.41 11.82
C ALA A 191 -1.99 -22.54 13.33
N ALA A 192 -2.54 -23.67 13.83
CA ALA A 192 -2.84 -23.90 15.23
C ALA A 192 -1.85 -23.12 16.10
N GLU A 193 -2.37 -22.21 16.98
CA GLU A 193 -1.50 -21.36 17.78
C GLU A 193 -0.31 -22.22 18.22
N PRO A 194 0.93 -21.85 17.86
CA PRO A 194 2.06 -22.63 18.32
C PRO A 194 1.92 -22.68 19.82
N ASP A 195 1.92 -23.88 20.41
CA ASP A 195 1.83 -24.07 21.84
C ASP A 195 2.55 -22.92 22.54
N ASP A 196 1.97 -22.32 23.56
CA ASP A 196 2.56 -21.17 24.29
C ASP A 196 4.06 -21.37 24.56
N ALA A 197 4.50 -22.62 24.70
CA ALA A 197 5.90 -23.04 24.79
C ALA A 197 6.72 -22.74 23.54
N GLU A 198 6.15 -22.82 22.33
CA GLU A 198 6.84 -22.58 21.08
C GLU A 198 6.97 -21.07 20.79
N LEU A 199 5.93 -20.29 21.10
CA LEU A 199 5.94 -18.81 21.05
C LEU A 199 6.95 -18.24 22.06
N VAL A 200 6.97 -18.76 23.28
CA VAL A 200 7.94 -18.37 24.31
C VAL A 200 9.37 -18.75 23.88
N SER A 201 9.55 -19.92 23.25
CA SER A 201 10.85 -20.36 22.73
C SER A 201 11.35 -19.47 21.58
N LEU A 202 10.47 -19.12 20.62
CA LEU A 202 10.80 -18.22 19.50
C LEU A 202 11.11 -16.80 19.99
N SER A 203 10.31 -16.28 20.90
CA SER A 203 10.52 -14.97 21.51
C SER A 203 11.83 -14.91 22.29
N LYS A 204 12.14 -15.94 23.07
CA LYS A 204 13.41 -16.07 23.80
C LYS A 204 14.62 -16.13 22.87
N ARG A 205 14.55 -16.89 21.78
CA ARG A 205 15.63 -16.99 20.78
C ARG A 205 15.85 -15.64 20.05
N LEU A 206 14.78 -14.88 19.75
CA LEU A 206 14.88 -13.56 19.16
C LEU A 206 15.56 -12.56 20.10
N VAL A 207 15.22 -12.58 21.39
CA VAL A 207 15.84 -11.72 22.40
C VAL A 207 17.30 -12.12 22.61
N GLU A 208 17.61 -13.41 22.75
CA GLU A 208 18.99 -13.90 22.89
C GLU A 208 19.86 -13.51 21.70
N ASN A 209 19.37 -13.63 20.46
CA ASN A 209 20.09 -13.19 19.28
C ASN A 209 20.30 -11.68 19.21
N ALA A 210 19.34 -10.88 19.65
CA ALA A 210 19.47 -9.43 19.72
C ALA A 210 20.51 -9.01 20.77
N VAL A 211 20.51 -9.65 21.93
CA VAL A 211 21.49 -9.41 23.00
C VAL A 211 22.90 -9.82 22.55
N LEU A 212 23.05 -10.98 21.92
CA LEU A 212 24.36 -11.42 21.40
C LEU A 212 24.92 -10.46 20.36
N LYS A 213 24.10 -9.97 19.43
CA LYS A 213 24.52 -8.96 18.45
C LYS A 213 24.93 -7.65 19.11
N ALA A 214 24.18 -7.17 20.08
CA ALA A 214 24.50 -5.95 20.81
C ALA A 214 25.82 -6.07 21.60
N VAL A 215 26.05 -7.21 22.27
CA VAL A 215 27.30 -7.48 22.99
C VAL A 215 28.48 -7.57 22.03
N GLN A 216 28.31 -8.22 20.89
CA GLN A 216 29.37 -8.34 19.88
C GLN A 216 29.73 -6.98 19.29
N GLN A 217 28.76 -6.16 18.99
CA GLN A 217 28.97 -4.77 18.52
C GLN A 217 29.71 -3.93 19.57
N TYR A 218 29.30 -4.03 20.84
CA TYR A 218 29.96 -3.33 21.93
C TYR A 218 31.44 -3.74 22.11
N LEU A 219 31.73 -5.05 21.99
CA LEU A 219 33.10 -5.57 22.07
C LEU A 219 33.96 -5.07 20.89
N GLU A 220 33.42 -5.07 19.69
CA GLU A 220 34.12 -4.55 18.50
C GLU A 220 34.41 -3.05 18.61
N GLU A 221 33.45 -2.25 19.08
CA GLU A 221 33.63 -0.82 19.32
C GLU A 221 34.67 -0.55 20.41
N THR A 222 34.72 -1.36 21.46
CA THR A 222 35.68 -1.23 22.56
C THR A 222 37.08 -1.62 22.13
N GLN A 223 37.21 -2.68 21.30
CA GLN A 223 38.52 -3.07 20.74
C GLN A 223 39.05 -2.03 19.75
N ASN A 224 38.18 -1.40 18.96
CA ASN A 224 38.60 -0.32 18.07
C ASN A 224 39.05 0.95 18.83
N LYS A 225 38.41 1.28 19.93
CA LYS A 225 38.84 2.39 20.78
C LYS A 225 40.20 2.11 21.41
N ASN A 226 40.47 0.89 21.86
CA ASN A 226 41.77 0.53 22.44
C ASN A 226 42.92 0.50 21.40
N ARG A 227 42.61 0.21 20.13
CA ARG A 227 43.60 0.28 19.04
C ARG A 227 43.94 1.72 18.65
N GLN A 228 43.06 2.70 18.88
CA GLN A 228 43.32 4.12 18.62
C GLN A 228 44.11 4.81 19.72
N THR A 229 44.19 4.27 20.95
CA THR A 229 44.94 4.86 22.06
C THR A 229 46.40 4.38 22.15
N ASP A 230 46.79 3.35 21.38
CA ASP A 230 48.16 2.80 21.40
C ASP A 230 49.06 3.37 20.29
N GLY A 231 48.62 4.42 19.61
CA GLY A 231 49.32 5.09 18.52
C GLY A 231 49.81 6.51 18.81
N SER A 232 50.21 6.86 20.05
CA SER A 232 50.85 8.12 20.30
C SER A 232 52.38 8.00 20.19
N PRO A 233 53.04 8.73 19.27
CA PRO A 233 54.49 8.75 19.22
C PRO A 233 55.05 9.51 20.41
N VAL A 234 55.96 8.87 21.15
CA VAL A 234 56.81 9.45 22.17
C VAL A 234 57.63 10.53 21.50
N LYS A 235 57.44 11.80 21.88
CA LYS A 235 58.35 12.89 21.56
C LYS A 235 59.54 12.76 22.49
N THR A 236 60.69 12.37 21.96
CA THR A 236 62.00 12.58 22.54
C THR A 236 62.32 14.09 22.47
N GLU A 237 62.48 14.71 23.62
CA GLU A 237 63.13 15.99 23.77
C GLU A 237 64.64 15.81 23.58
N GLU A 238 65.21 16.47 22.60
CA GLU A 238 66.64 16.82 22.63
C GLU A 238 66.78 18.33 22.62
N ALA A 239 67.39 18.82 23.72
CA ALA A 239 67.80 20.17 23.90
C ALA A 239 69.09 20.46 23.12
N ALA A 240 69.12 21.56 22.35
CA ALA A 240 70.36 22.18 21.97
C ALA A 240 70.20 23.71 21.92
N SER A 241 70.97 24.32 22.72
CA SER A 241 71.23 25.72 22.89
C SER A 241 71.95 26.38 21.68
N GLY A 242 71.73 27.68 21.47
CA GLY A 242 72.76 28.47 20.80
C GLY A 242 72.32 29.69 20.00
N THR A 243 72.39 30.85 20.66
CA THR A 243 72.91 32.15 20.28
C THR A 243 72.44 32.93 19.04
N LYS A 244 71.94 34.15 19.39
CA LYS A 244 72.17 35.54 18.91
C LYS A 244 72.50 35.76 17.43
N ASN A 245 71.79 36.70 16.78
CA ASN A 245 72.15 38.12 16.57
C ASN A 245 71.12 38.79 15.67
N GLU A 246 70.61 39.89 16.14
CA GLU A 246 70.66 41.29 15.61
C GLU A 246 70.81 41.43 14.11
N SER A 247 69.92 42.12 13.46
CA SER A 247 69.87 43.55 13.25
C SER A 247 69.00 43.95 12.07
N ASP A 248 68.26 44.97 12.34
CA ASP A 248 68.01 46.18 11.54
C ASP A 248 67.54 46.17 10.10
N ASN A 249 66.57 47.00 10.00
CA ASN A 249 66.39 48.14 9.08
C ASN A 249 65.47 47.88 7.85
N ASP A 250 64.43 48.61 7.95
CA ASP A 250 64.05 49.84 7.17
C ASP A 250 63.43 49.62 5.77
N ASN A 251 62.35 50.30 5.73
CA ASN A 251 61.88 51.23 4.69
C ASN A 251 61.24 50.64 3.35
N SER A 252 60.12 50.99 3.25
CA SER A 252 59.30 51.78 2.29
C SER A 252 57.92 51.17 2.11
#